data_96a9b69b8216e123a2a259202ab39bac
#
_entry.id   96a9b69b8216e123a2a259202ab39bac
#
_cell.length_a   1.000
_cell.length_b   1.000
_cell.length_c   1.000
_cell.angle_alpha   90.00
_cell.angle_beta   90.00
_cell.angle_gamma   90.00
#
_symmetry.space_group_name_H-M   'P 1'
#
loop_
_entity.id
_entity.type
_entity.pdbx_description
1 polymer ?
#
loop_
_entity_poly.entity_id
_entity_poly.type
_entity_poly.pdbx_seq_one_letter_code
_entity_poly.pdbx_strand_id
1 'polypeptide(L)'
;MDIKITTVERIMKRFDPRLVESFMKLLKSFSLTRNLIKSLVQKEGTALMKEIEGALKPYRGSVPGFVALPDKGMSRKDILNLMKDLRKREESKWKKGMVSGAVYHGDAGHVDFLNQVYAINSQANPLHMDVWPSIIKFESEIVSMTAAMLGDSSACGSLTSGGTESILMAMKAYRDRARAEHGIRKPEMIVPVTAHAAFDKAAQ
;
A
#
# COMPACT_ATOMS: atom_id res chain seq x y z
N MET A 1 -4.86 -27.68 -29.40
CA MET A 1 -3.47 -27.84 -28.92
C MET A 1 -3.09 -26.56 -28.17
N ASP A 2 -3.36 -26.56 -26.87
CA ASP A 2 -3.09 -25.37 -26.04
C ASP A 2 -1.61 -25.35 -25.63
N ILE A 3 -0.81 -24.65 -26.45
CA ILE A 3 0.60 -24.40 -26.12
C ILE A 3 0.58 -23.33 -25.02
N LYS A 4 0.85 -23.75 -23.79
CA LYS A 4 0.95 -22.80 -22.66
C LYS A 4 2.10 -21.81 -22.93
N ILE A 5 1.88 -20.52 -22.69
CA ILE A 5 2.90 -19.45 -22.85
C ILE A 5 4.21 -19.83 -22.16
N THR A 6 4.14 -20.47 -20.98
CA THR A 6 5.30 -21.00 -20.25
C THR A 6 6.15 -21.99 -21.04
N THR A 7 5.56 -22.74 -21.99
CA THR A 7 6.28 -23.66 -22.84
C THR A 7 7.01 -22.91 -23.96
N VAL A 8 6.37 -21.91 -24.55
CA VAL A 8 6.96 -21.04 -25.57
C VAL A 8 8.11 -20.22 -24.98
N GLU A 9 7.94 -19.62 -23.82
CA GLU A 9 9.01 -18.89 -23.11
C GLU A 9 10.20 -19.79 -22.79
N ARG A 10 9.97 -21.04 -22.36
CA ARG A 10 11.04 -22.01 -22.07
C ARG A 10 11.82 -22.39 -23.32
N ILE A 11 11.14 -22.49 -24.43
CA ILE A 11 11.79 -22.79 -25.74
C ILE A 11 12.56 -21.55 -26.19
N MET A 12 11.96 -20.36 -26.13
CA MET A 12 12.59 -19.12 -26.60
C MET A 12 13.85 -18.76 -25.80
N LYS A 13 13.90 -19.06 -24.49
CA LYS A 13 15.10 -18.87 -23.66
C LYS A 13 16.33 -19.70 -24.08
N ARG A 14 16.15 -20.69 -24.95
CA ARG A 14 17.24 -21.52 -25.48
C ARG A 14 17.91 -20.96 -26.75
N PHE A 15 17.32 -19.90 -27.33
CA PHE A 15 17.82 -19.26 -28.54
C PHE A 15 18.43 -17.89 -28.24
N ASP A 16 19.35 -17.46 -29.14
CA ASP A 16 19.90 -16.12 -29.06
C ASP A 16 18.77 -15.08 -29.09
N PRO A 17 18.72 -14.14 -28.15
CA PRO A 17 17.67 -13.11 -28.08
C PRO A 17 17.51 -12.30 -29.37
N ARG A 18 18.60 -12.08 -30.12
CA ARG A 18 18.59 -11.35 -31.41
C ARG A 18 17.88 -12.14 -32.50
N LEU A 19 18.09 -13.46 -32.53
CA LEU A 19 17.40 -14.35 -33.46
C LEU A 19 15.91 -14.44 -33.16
N VAL A 20 15.57 -14.52 -31.87
CA VAL A 20 14.17 -14.51 -31.40
C VAL A 20 13.48 -13.20 -31.80
N GLU A 21 14.12 -12.07 -31.60
CA GLU A 21 13.57 -10.76 -31.96
C GLU A 21 13.36 -10.65 -33.50
N SER A 22 14.33 -11.07 -34.29
CA SER A 22 14.24 -11.05 -35.74
C SER A 22 13.13 -11.96 -36.27
N PHE A 23 13.01 -13.15 -35.69
CA PHE A 23 11.94 -14.10 -36.02
C PHE A 23 10.55 -13.56 -35.63
N MET A 24 10.43 -12.90 -34.46
CA MET A 24 9.20 -12.25 -34.02
C MET A 24 8.81 -11.05 -34.91
N LYS A 25 9.79 -10.29 -35.41
CA LYS A 25 9.54 -9.23 -36.39
C LYS A 25 9.02 -9.80 -37.71
N LEU A 26 9.60 -10.89 -38.18
CA LEU A 26 9.15 -11.57 -39.37
C LEU A 26 7.73 -12.14 -39.23
N LEU A 27 7.43 -12.80 -38.12
CA LEU A 27 6.08 -13.30 -37.84
C LEU A 27 5.03 -12.19 -37.80
N LYS A 28 5.37 -11.02 -37.21
CA LYS A 28 4.50 -9.85 -37.15
C LYS A 28 4.29 -9.18 -38.53
N SER A 29 5.11 -9.44 -39.53
CA SER A 29 4.94 -8.89 -40.88
C SER A 29 3.77 -9.52 -41.64
N PHE A 30 3.42 -10.78 -41.35
CA PHE A 30 2.29 -11.45 -41.98
C PHE A 30 0.98 -11.13 -41.25
N SER A 31 -0.07 -10.76 -41.99
CA SER A 31 -1.36 -10.34 -41.44
C SER A 31 -2.05 -11.44 -40.60
N LEU A 32 -2.00 -12.67 -41.09
CA LEU A 32 -2.60 -13.84 -40.42
C LEU A 32 -1.93 -14.12 -39.05
N THR A 33 -0.60 -14.17 -39.01
CA THR A 33 0.14 -14.43 -37.77
C THR A 33 0.03 -13.28 -36.80
N ARG A 34 -0.03 -12.02 -37.30
CA ARG A 34 -0.26 -10.85 -36.47
C ARG A 34 -1.63 -10.89 -35.80
N ASN A 35 -2.68 -11.27 -36.51
CA ASN A 35 -4.03 -11.38 -35.93
C ASN A 35 -4.12 -12.55 -34.95
N LEU A 36 -3.46 -13.66 -35.21
CA LEU A 36 -3.37 -14.80 -34.31
C LEU A 36 -2.65 -14.40 -33.00
N ILE A 37 -1.49 -13.74 -33.12
CA ILE A 37 -0.74 -13.25 -31.95
C ILE A 37 -1.58 -12.26 -31.15
N LYS A 38 -2.26 -11.30 -31.80
CA LYS A 38 -3.17 -10.36 -31.11
C LYS A 38 -4.28 -11.08 -30.38
N SER A 39 -4.93 -12.06 -31.00
CA SER A 39 -6.03 -12.79 -30.35
C SER A 39 -5.55 -13.62 -29.16
N LEU A 40 -4.36 -14.24 -29.24
CA LEU A 40 -3.76 -14.95 -28.12
C LEU A 40 -3.40 -14.01 -26.96
N VAL A 41 -2.72 -12.90 -27.26
CA VAL A 41 -2.38 -11.88 -26.24
C VAL A 41 -3.64 -11.31 -25.60
N GLN A 42 -4.68 -11.04 -26.38
CA GLN A 42 -5.95 -10.54 -25.87
C GLN A 42 -6.66 -11.58 -24.99
N LYS A 43 -6.68 -12.85 -25.40
CA LYS A 43 -7.27 -13.95 -24.61
C LYS A 43 -6.56 -14.11 -23.26
N GLU A 44 -5.22 -14.17 -23.28
CA GLU A 44 -4.42 -14.29 -22.07
C GLU A 44 -4.53 -13.05 -21.18
N GLY A 45 -4.49 -11.86 -21.79
CA GLY A 45 -4.72 -10.60 -21.06
C GLY A 45 -6.08 -10.56 -20.39
N THR A 46 -7.13 -11.01 -21.08
CA THR A 46 -8.49 -11.08 -20.49
C THR A 46 -8.56 -12.10 -19.35
N ALA A 47 -7.92 -13.28 -19.51
CA ALA A 47 -7.88 -14.31 -18.47
C ALA A 47 -7.12 -13.80 -17.23
N LEU A 48 -5.96 -13.15 -17.42
CA LEU A 48 -5.17 -12.53 -16.36
C LEU A 48 -5.96 -11.42 -15.65
N MET A 49 -6.61 -10.53 -16.41
CA MET A 49 -7.44 -9.47 -15.84
C MET A 49 -8.60 -10.04 -15.01
N LYS A 50 -9.22 -11.13 -15.44
CA LYS A 50 -10.29 -11.80 -14.67
C LYS A 50 -9.76 -12.42 -13.39
N GLU A 51 -8.58 -13.01 -13.41
CA GLU A 51 -7.91 -13.56 -12.23
C GLU A 51 -7.55 -12.45 -11.24
N ILE A 52 -6.94 -11.36 -11.73
CA ILE A 52 -6.61 -10.18 -10.94
C ILE A 52 -7.89 -9.56 -10.34
N GLU A 53 -8.96 -9.41 -11.14
CA GLU A 53 -10.23 -8.89 -10.64
C GLU A 53 -10.82 -9.78 -9.54
N GLY A 54 -10.76 -11.10 -9.68
CA GLY A 54 -11.17 -12.05 -8.65
C GLY A 54 -10.36 -11.92 -7.36
N ALA A 55 -9.05 -11.71 -7.48
CA ALA A 55 -8.18 -11.50 -6.34
C ALA A 55 -8.40 -10.15 -5.64
N LEU A 56 -8.63 -9.08 -6.42
CA LEU A 56 -8.85 -7.73 -5.89
C LEU A 56 -10.27 -7.50 -5.38
N LYS A 57 -11.26 -8.25 -5.88
CA LYS A 57 -12.68 -8.10 -5.52
C LYS A 57 -13.29 -9.42 -5.02
N PRO A 58 -12.69 -10.05 -3.98
CA PRO A 58 -13.08 -11.39 -3.54
C PRO A 58 -14.52 -11.47 -2.99
N TYR A 59 -15.10 -10.32 -2.65
CA TYR A 59 -16.46 -10.24 -2.09
C TYR A 59 -17.53 -9.88 -3.11
N ARG A 60 -17.18 -9.70 -4.38
CA ARG A 60 -18.13 -9.35 -5.43
C ARG A 60 -19.22 -10.44 -5.55
N GLY A 61 -20.47 -10.05 -5.37
CA GLY A 61 -21.62 -10.96 -5.40
C GLY A 61 -21.84 -11.82 -4.15
N SER A 62 -20.92 -11.81 -3.17
CA SER A 62 -21.05 -12.56 -1.91
C SER A 62 -21.29 -11.66 -0.68
N VAL A 63 -21.09 -10.37 -0.84
CA VAL A 63 -21.34 -9.34 0.19
C VAL A 63 -22.12 -8.21 -0.46
N PRO A 64 -23.09 -7.58 0.23
CA PRO A 64 -23.78 -6.40 -0.27
C PRO A 64 -22.80 -5.30 -0.70
N GLY A 65 -22.96 -4.80 -1.92
CA GLY A 65 -22.19 -3.68 -2.44
C GLY A 65 -23.08 -2.45 -2.60
N PHE A 66 -22.57 -1.27 -2.24
CA PHE A 66 -23.28 -0.02 -2.35
C PHE A 66 -22.54 0.92 -3.31
N VAL A 67 -23.20 1.31 -4.39
CA VAL A 67 -22.68 2.30 -5.37
C VAL A 67 -23.31 3.66 -5.18
N ALA A 68 -24.35 3.74 -4.36
CA ALA A 68 -25.03 4.95 -3.93
C ALA A 68 -25.44 4.82 -2.48
N LEU A 69 -25.77 5.94 -1.84
CA LEU A 69 -26.29 5.94 -0.48
C LEU A 69 -27.67 5.22 -0.47
N PRO A 70 -27.86 4.18 0.33
CA PRO A 70 -29.14 3.48 0.39
C PRO A 70 -30.21 4.34 1.10
N ASP A 71 -31.46 4.22 0.68
CA ASP A 71 -32.60 4.92 1.30
C ASP A 71 -32.78 4.55 2.78
N LYS A 72 -32.44 3.33 3.13
CA LYS A 72 -32.47 2.85 4.52
C LYS A 72 -31.10 2.31 4.91
N GLY A 73 -30.60 2.79 6.04
CA GLY A 73 -29.37 2.29 6.65
C GLY A 73 -29.54 0.85 7.19
N MET A 74 -28.42 0.17 7.34
CA MET A 74 -28.39 -1.14 8.01
C MET A 74 -28.52 -0.98 9.53
N SER A 75 -29.08 -2.00 10.18
CA SER A 75 -29.10 -2.04 11.64
C SER A 75 -27.67 -2.17 12.20
N ARG A 76 -27.43 -1.65 13.41
CA ARG A 76 -26.14 -1.80 14.11
C ARG A 76 -25.72 -3.28 14.23
N LYS A 77 -26.70 -4.15 14.49
CA LYS A 77 -26.51 -5.59 14.63
C LYS A 77 -26.00 -6.20 13.30
N ASP A 78 -26.64 -5.82 12.19
CA ASP A 78 -26.27 -6.37 10.87
C ASP A 78 -24.90 -5.87 10.43
N ILE A 79 -24.57 -4.60 10.70
CA ILE A 79 -23.24 -4.05 10.45
C ILE A 79 -22.17 -4.83 11.24
N LEU A 80 -22.39 -5.03 12.54
CA LEU A 80 -21.42 -5.76 13.38
C LEU A 80 -21.28 -7.22 12.94
N ASN A 81 -22.37 -7.87 12.54
CA ASN A 81 -22.32 -9.24 12.03
C ASN A 81 -21.55 -9.32 10.73
N LEU A 82 -21.79 -8.39 9.80
CA LEU A 82 -21.06 -8.30 8.55
C LEU A 82 -19.55 -8.09 8.80
N MET A 83 -19.19 -7.18 9.67
CA MET A 83 -17.76 -6.92 10.03
C MET A 83 -17.10 -8.16 10.64
N LYS A 84 -17.79 -8.88 11.53
CA LYS A 84 -17.30 -10.13 12.12
C LYS A 84 -17.11 -11.24 11.08
N ASP A 85 -18.01 -11.37 10.11
CA ASP A 85 -17.92 -12.36 9.04
C ASP A 85 -16.73 -12.05 8.10
N LEU A 86 -16.57 -10.80 7.68
CA LEU A 86 -15.45 -10.36 6.87
C LEU A 86 -14.12 -10.63 7.60
N ARG A 87 -14.02 -10.20 8.86
CA ARG A 87 -12.85 -10.47 9.69
C ARG A 87 -12.50 -11.97 9.74
N LYS A 88 -13.51 -12.84 9.96
CA LYS A 88 -13.31 -14.29 10.03
C LYS A 88 -12.76 -14.87 8.73
N ARG A 89 -13.20 -14.36 7.58
CA ARG A 89 -12.70 -14.79 6.26
C ARG A 89 -11.26 -14.37 6.02
N GLU A 90 -10.84 -13.22 6.54
CA GLU A 90 -9.53 -12.62 6.31
C GLU A 90 -8.49 -13.07 7.35
N GLU A 91 -8.91 -13.29 8.58
CA GLU A 91 -8.06 -13.54 9.74
C GLU A 91 -7.10 -14.72 9.55
N SER A 92 -7.53 -15.76 8.84
CA SER A 92 -6.71 -16.93 8.58
C SER A 92 -5.44 -16.65 7.76
N LYS A 93 -5.45 -15.59 6.96
CA LYS A 93 -4.30 -15.20 6.11
C LYS A 93 -3.19 -14.59 6.95
N TRP A 94 -3.49 -13.55 7.73
CA TRP A 94 -2.47 -12.86 8.51
C TRP A 94 -2.06 -13.63 9.77
N LYS A 95 -2.97 -14.37 10.44
CA LYS A 95 -2.62 -15.25 11.57
C LYS A 95 -1.66 -16.39 11.21
N LYS A 96 -1.67 -16.84 9.95
CA LYS A 96 -0.73 -17.83 9.44
C LYS A 96 0.60 -17.24 8.95
N GLY A 97 0.84 -15.96 9.16
CA GLY A 97 2.06 -15.30 8.72
C GLY A 97 2.16 -15.10 7.20
N MET A 98 1.04 -15.13 6.48
CA MET A 98 1.02 -14.97 5.01
C MET A 98 1.11 -13.52 4.55
N VAL A 99 1.23 -12.57 5.49
CA VAL A 99 1.33 -11.14 5.22
C VAL A 99 2.58 -10.59 5.87
N SER A 100 3.43 -9.95 5.10
CA SER A 100 4.66 -9.33 5.56
C SER A 100 4.45 -7.82 5.78
N GLY A 101 4.94 -7.29 6.91
CA GLY A 101 4.95 -5.85 7.21
C GLY A 101 3.58 -5.20 7.49
N ALA A 102 2.51 -5.99 7.60
CA ALA A 102 1.15 -5.49 7.81
C ALA A 102 0.60 -5.73 9.22
N VAL A 103 1.15 -6.69 9.95
CA VAL A 103 0.79 -7.01 11.33
C VAL A 103 2.02 -6.84 12.21
N TYR A 104 2.01 -5.85 13.08
CA TYR A 104 3.17 -5.49 13.90
C TYR A 104 3.17 -6.22 15.25
N HIS A 105 2.01 -6.62 15.74
CA HIS A 105 1.87 -7.35 17.00
C HIS A 105 0.71 -8.33 16.93
N GLY A 106 0.97 -9.60 17.22
CA GLY A 106 -0.01 -10.69 17.12
C GLY A 106 -0.64 -11.14 18.44
N ASP A 107 -0.23 -10.56 19.56
CA ASP A 107 -0.77 -10.91 20.89
C ASP A 107 -2.19 -10.35 21.05
N ALA A 108 -3.16 -11.24 21.29
CA ALA A 108 -4.55 -10.89 21.40
C ALA A 108 -4.84 -10.01 22.62
N GLY A 109 -4.17 -10.25 23.76
CA GLY A 109 -4.35 -9.46 24.98
C GLY A 109 -3.88 -8.03 24.81
N HIS A 110 -2.75 -7.84 24.11
CA HIS A 110 -2.25 -6.51 23.78
C HIS A 110 -3.20 -5.78 22.80
N VAL A 111 -3.70 -6.47 21.78
CA VAL A 111 -4.67 -5.89 20.83
C VAL A 111 -5.96 -5.48 21.55
N ASP A 112 -6.46 -6.30 22.47
CA ASP A 112 -7.65 -5.94 23.28
C ASP A 112 -7.40 -4.75 24.19
N PHE A 113 -6.21 -4.62 24.78
CA PHE A 113 -5.81 -3.44 25.51
C PHE A 113 -5.82 -2.18 24.63
N LEU A 114 -5.22 -2.24 23.43
CA LEU A 114 -5.21 -1.12 22.50
C LEU A 114 -6.63 -0.73 22.06
N ASN A 115 -7.53 -1.69 21.87
CA ASN A 115 -8.93 -1.40 21.57
C ASN A 115 -9.65 -0.66 22.71
N GLN A 116 -9.34 -0.97 23.96
CA GLN A 116 -9.86 -0.24 25.11
C GLN A 116 -9.31 1.19 25.17
N VAL A 117 -8.02 1.40 24.94
CA VAL A 117 -7.40 2.72 24.83
C VAL A 117 -8.05 3.54 23.71
N TYR A 118 -8.28 2.94 22.56
CA TYR A 118 -8.98 3.59 21.46
C TYR A 118 -10.42 3.97 21.85
N ALA A 119 -11.17 3.07 22.48
CA ALA A 119 -12.54 3.33 22.90
C ALA A 119 -12.64 4.52 23.86
N ILE A 120 -11.70 4.63 24.82
CA ILE A 120 -11.61 5.76 25.77
C ILE A 120 -11.38 7.08 25.03
N ASN A 121 -10.55 7.09 23.99
CA ASN A 121 -10.13 8.29 23.29
C ASN A 121 -10.91 8.54 21.97
N SER A 122 -11.94 7.74 21.67
CA SER A 122 -12.67 7.78 20.38
C SER A 122 -13.34 9.11 20.05
N GLN A 123 -13.58 9.96 21.05
CA GLN A 123 -14.17 11.29 20.89
C GLN A 123 -13.13 12.42 20.94
N ALA A 124 -11.85 12.09 21.19
CA ALA A 124 -10.82 13.09 21.30
C ALA A 124 -10.49 13.71 19.93
N ASN A 125 -10.36 15.04 19.88
CA ASN A 125 -10.06 15.78 18.66
C ASN A 125 -8.82 16.67 18.87
N PRO A 126 -7.69 16.38 18.20
CA PRO A 126 -6.44 17.12 18.36
C PRO A 126 -6.51 18.59 17.90
N LEU A 127 -7.51 18.96 17.09
CA LEU A 127 -7.72 20.36 16.70
C LEU A 127 -8.18 21.25 17.85
N HIS A 128 -8.74 20.65 18.90
CA HIS A 128 -9.23 21.36 20.09
C HIS A 128 -8.37 21.04 21.31
N MET A 129 -7.17 21.59 21.33
CA MET A 129 -6.17 21.36 22.36
C MET A 129 -6.63 21.89 23.75
N ASP A 130 -7.49 22.90 23.78
CA ASP A 130 -8.13 23.46 24.95
C ASP A 130 -9.12 22.50 25.61
N VAL A 131 -9.77 21.65 24.78
CA VAL A 131 -10.75 20.68 25.29
C VAL A 131 -10.09 19.34 25.62
N TRP A 132 -9.11 18.91 24.82
CA TRP A 132 -8.39 17.65 24.99
C TRP A 132 -6.86 17.86 25.14
N PRO A 133 -6.38 18.47 26.20
CA PRO A 133 -4.95 18.74 26.40
C PRO A 133 -4.11 17.47 26.53
N SER A 134 -4.72 16.33 26.89
CA SER A 134 -4.05 15.04 26.96
C SER A 134 -3.47 14.60 25.62
N ILE A 135 -4.08 14.93 24.48
CA ILE A 135 -3.57 14.58 23.16
C ILE A 135 -2.22 15.24 22.90
N ILE A 136 -2.10 16.53 23.21
CA ILE A 136 -0.83 17.29 23.06
C ILE A 136 0.23 16.74 24.01
N LYS A 137 -0.17 16.40 25.25
CA LYS A 137 0.73 15.76 26.21
C LYS A 137 1.29 14.46 25.63
N PHE A 138 0.45 13.57 25.11
CA PHE A 138 0.89 12.30 24.54
C PHE A 138 1.77 12.50 23.32
N GLU A 139 1.43 13.41 22.41
CA GLU A 139 2.25 13.70 21.24
C GLU A 139 3.63 14.22 21.65
N SER A 140 3.69 15.22 22.54
CA SER A 140 4.97 15.79 23.00
C SER A 140 5.84 14.78 23.73
N GLU A 141 5.25 13.87 24.51
CA GLU A 141 5.99 12.81 25.19
C GLU A 141 6.55 11.77 24.22
N ILE A 142 5.76 11.35 23.22
CA ILE A 142 6.24 10.43 22.17
C ILE A 142 7.40 11.04 21.38
N VAL A 143 7.29 12.32 21.01
CA VAL A 143 8.36 13.05 20.34
C VAL A 143 9.61 13.13 21.21
N SER A 144 9.47 13.51 22.48
CA SER A 144 10.58 13.63 23.44
C SER A 144 11.27 12.29 23.70
N MET A 145 10.50 11.20 23.89
CA MET A 145 11.03 9.86 24.07
C MET A 145 11.78 9.39 22.82
N THR A 146 11.25 9.67 21.64
CA THR A 146 11.90 9.32 20.37
C THR A 146 13.19 10.09 20.17
N ALA A 147 13.19 11.39 20.43
CA ALA A 147 14.36 12.25 20.36
C ALA A 147 15.48 11.76 21.31
N ALA A 148 15.13 11.46 22.56
CA ALA A 148 16.07 10.90 23.54
C ALA A 148 16.64 9.53 23.08
N MET A 149 15.82 8.66 22.54
CA MET A 149 16.23 7.37 22.00
C MET A 149 17.22 7.53 20.84
N LEU A 150 17.09 8.57 20.04
CA LEU A 150 17.97 8.87 18.92
C LEU A 150 19.22 9.71 19.33
N GLY A 151 19.37 10.03 20.62
CA GLY A 151 20.56 10.68 21.16
C GLY A 151 20.53 12.21 21.19
N ASP A 152 19.40 12.84 20.85
CA ASP A 152 19.24 14.29 20.93
C ASP A 152 17.90 14.67 21.60
N SER A 153 17.94 14.82 22.92
CA SER A 153 16.75 15.21 23.70
C SER A 153 16.24 16.63 23.43
N SER A 154 17.00 17.44 22.68
CA SER A 154 16.59 18.80 22.27
C SER A 154 15.88 18.81 20.92
N ALA A 155 15.86 17.69 20.19
CA ALA A 155 15.23 17.60 18.89
C ALA A 155 13.70 17.78 18.99
N CYS A 156 13.16 18.50 17.99
CA CYS A 156 11.72 18.69 17.83
C CYS A 156 11.18 17.76 16.76
N GLY A 157 9.87 17.51 16.84
CA GLY A 157 9.19 16.68 15.87
C GLY A 157 7.68 16.80 15.94
N SER A 158 6.98 16.02 15.14
CA SER A 158 5.54 15.87 15.17
C SER A 158 5.13 14.45 14.81
N LEU A 159 3.96 14.02 15.26
CA LEU A 159 3.33 12.80 14.75
C LEU A 159 2.70 13.06 13.38
N THR A 160 2.68 12.03 12.56
CA THR A 160 2.09 12.05 11.23
C THR A 160 1.08 10.93 11.07
N SER A 161 0.26 10.97 10.03
CA SER A 161 -0.73 9.94 9.73
C SER A 161 -0.12 8.59 9.29
N GLY A 162 1.18 8.56 9.02
CA GLY A 162 1.88 7.34 8.61
C GLY A 162 3.22 7.61 7.94
N GLY A 163 3.95 6.53 7.60
CA GLY A 163 5.32 6.61 7.06
C GLY A 163 5.46 7.45 5.78
N THR A 164 4.48 7.44 4.91
CA THR A 164 4.51 8.27 3.69
C THR A 164 4.54 9.75 4.04
N GLU A 165 3.67 10.21 4.94
CA GLU A 165 3.66 11.60 5.38
C GLU A 165 4.95 11.95 6.12
N SER A 166 5.46 11.06 6.97
CA SER A 166 6.75 11.25 7.66
C SER A 166 7.89 11.48 6.67
N ILE A 167 7.97 10.68 5.61
CA ILE A 167 8.99 10.84 4.56
C ILE A 167 8.81 12.19 3.84
N LEU A 168 7.60 12.54 3.44
CA LEU A 168 7.32 13.82 2.77
C LEU A 168 7.71 15.01 3.64
N MET A 169 7.38 14.98 4.93
CA MET A 169 7.71 16.04 5.88
C MET A 169 9.21 16.14 6.12
N ALA A 170 9.91 15.01 6.27
CA ALA A 170 11.36 14.97 6.42
C ALA A 170 12.06 15.55 5.18
N MET A 171 11.65 15.12 3.98
CA MET A 171 12.26 15.61 2.74
C MET A 171 12.00 17.10 2.54
N LYS A 172 10.78 17.57 2.88
CA LYS A 172 10.47 19.00 2.89
C LYS A 172 11.38 19.77 3.86
N ALA A 173 11.55 19.26 5.07
CA ALA A 173 12.42 19.90 6.08
C ALA A 173 13.89 19.99 5.59
N TYR A 174 14.44 18.92 5.03
CA TYR A 174 15.79 18.93 4.46
C TYR A 174 15.93 19.92 3.30
N ARG A 175 14.97 19.96 2.39
CA ARG A 175 14.95 20.92 1.28
C ARG A 175 14.92 22.37 1.77
N ASP A 176 14.03 22.67 2.71
CA ASP A 176 13.83 24.02 3.21
C ASP A 176 15.06 24.47 4.04
N ARG A 177 15.66 23.56 4.79
CA ARG A 177 16.92 23.77 5.51
C ARG A 177 18.07 24.06 4.55
N ALA A 178 18.27 23.23 3.53
CA ALA A 178 19.30 23.44 2.52
C ALA A 178 19.18 24.80 1.83
N ARG A 179 17.95 25.23 1.60
CA ARG A 179 17.68 26.58 1.03
C ARG A 179 18.01 27.69 2.02
N ALA A 180 17.62 27.55 3.29
CA ALA A 180 17.78 28.59 4.30
C ALA A 180 19.26 28.75 4.73
N GLU A 181 19.96 27.62 4.98
CA GLU A 181 21.31 27.63 5.53
C GLU A 181 22.40 27.72 4.44
N HIS A 182 22.14 27.16 3.25
CA HIS A 182 23.16 27.03 2.19
C HIS A 182 22.76 27.67 0.85
N GLY A 183 21.58 28.30 0.74
CA GLY A 183 21.10 28.90 -0.50
C GLY A 183 20.80 27.91 -1.64
N ILE A 184 20.75 26.60 -1.35
CA ILE A 184 20.54 25.56 -2.34
C ILE A 184 19.06 25.57 -2.75
N ARG A 185 18.80 25.88 -4.03
CA ARG A 185 17.44 25.97 -4.59
C ARG A 185 16.99 24.70 -5.33
N LYS A 186 17.92 23.87 -5.76
CA LYS A 186 17.68 22.61 -6.47
C LYS A 186 18.51 21.52 -5.79
N PRO A 187 18.08 21.04 -4.62
CA PRO A 187 18.79 19.96 -3.94
C PRO A 187 18.64 18.65 -4.72
N GLU A 188 19.67 17.81 -4.63
CA GLU A 188 19.65 16.46 -5.16
C GLU A 188 19.45 15.45 -4.03
N MET A 189 18.81 14.33 -4.34
CA MET A 189 18.55 13.23 -3.41
C MET A 189 19.11 11.93 -3.98
N ILE A 190 19.94 11.24 -3.21
CA ILE A 190 20.47 9.93 -3.57
C ILE A 190 19.72 8.89 -2.75
N VAL A 191 19.05 7.97 -3.43
CA VAL A 191 18.29 6.87 -2.83
C VAL A 191 18.61 5.55 -3.51
N PRO A 192 18.53 4.40 -2.82
CA PRO A 192 18.67 3.10 -3.46
C PRO A 192 17.48 2.84 -4.41
N VAL A 193 17.67 2.00 -5.43
CA VAL A 193 16.61 1.61 -6.38
C VAL A 193 15.42 0.90 -5.71
N THR A 194 15.62 0.40 -4.51
CA THR A 194 14.59 -0.25 -3.67
C THR A 194 13.93 0.70 -2.68
N ALA A 195 14.20 2.01 -2.76
CA ALA A 195 13.57 2.98 -1.88
C ALA A 195 12.05 2.97 -2.02
N HIS A 196 11.37 3.26 -0.92
CA HIS A 196 9.91 3.37 -0.94
C HIS A 196 9.47 4.52 -1.87
N ALA A 197 8.39 4.32 -2.62
CA ALA A 197 7.86 5.28 -3.60
C ALA A 197 7.52 6.68 -3.02
N ALA A 198 7.43 6.79 -1.69
CA ALA A 198 7.25 8.08 -1.02
C ALA A 198 8.44 9.03 -1.21
N PHE A 199 9.67 8.51 -1.44
CA PHE A 199 10.83 9.34 -1.77
C PHE A 199 10.71 9.95 -3.15
N ASP A 200 10.29 9.15 -4.16
CA ASP A 200 10.03 9.66 -5.51
C ASP A 200 8.93 10.73 -5.49
N LYS A 201 7.87 10.48 -4.72
CA LYS A 201 6.79 11.45 -4.53
C LYS A 201 7.26 12.73 -3.84
N ALA A 202 8.17 12.63 -2.88
CA ALA A 202 8.72 13.78 -2.16
C ALA A 202 9.63 14.66 -3.05
N ALA A 203 10.19 14.09 -4.13
CA ALA A 203 11.05 14.81 -5.09
C ALA A 203 10.27 15.58 -6.15
N GLN A 204 8.97 15.34 -6.32
CA GLN A 204 8.07 16.04 -7.24
C GLN A 204 7.64 17.40 -6.69
#